data_e4e0915aed4458ef334150b702fa7a69
#
_entry.id   e4e0915aed4458ef334150b702fa7a69
#
_cell.length_a   1.000
_cell.length_b   1.000
_cell.length_c   1.000
_cell.angle_alpha   90.00
_cell.angle_beta   90.00
_cell.angle_gamma   90.00
#
_symmetry.space_group_name_H-M   'P 1'
#
loop_
_entity.id
_entity.type
_entity.pdbx_description
1 polymer ?
#
loop_
_entity_poly.entity_id
_entity_poly.type
_entity_poly.pdbx_seq_one_letter_code
_entity_poly.pdbx_strand_id
1 'polypeptide(L)'
;MSDLIPKSVNIFDDTMREGLQIESPDIPVSEKLRLLDAIGEMGAKRVTVGSFAHPKWTPSMANIDEIVEAFEPKPGITYTAAVFNKRGYDRADAYYPKI
;
A
#
# COMPACT_ATOMS: atom_id res chain seq x y z
N MET A 1 -25.92 -20.95 -15.64
CA MET A 1 -24.48 -20.62 -15.87
C MET A 1 -24.18 -19.16 -15.63
N SER A 2 -25.08 -18.26 -16.03
CA SER A 2 -24.87 -16.83 -15.78
C SER A 2 -24.77 -16.49 -14.28
N ASP A 3 -25.39 -17.27 -13.42
CA ASP A 3 -25.33 -17.06 -11.96
C ASP A 3 -23.94 -17.32 -11.37
N LEU A 4 -23.08 -18.04 -12.11
CA LEU A 4 -21.72 -18.34 -11.70
C LEU A 4 -20.70 -17.29 -12.17
N ILE A 5 -21.15 -16.35 -12.99
CA ILE A 5 -20.31 -15.30 -13.53
C ILE A 5 -20.62 -14.00 -12.79
N PRO A 6 -19.66 -13.44 -12.03
CA PRO A 6 -19.93 -12.20 -11.32
C PRO A 6 -20.23 -11.06 -12.28
N LYS A 7 -21.17 -10.18 -11.93
CA LYS A 7 -21.51 -9.01 -12.69
C LYS A 7 -20.51 -7.86 -12.48
N SER A 8 -19.75 -7.93 -11.43
CA SER A 8 -18.70 -6.97 -11.14
C SER A 8 -17.61 -7.65 -10.32
N VAL A 9 -16.43 -7.05 -10.32
CA VAL A 9 -15.30 -7.50 -9.51
C VAL A 9 -14.71 -6.31 -8.77
N ASN A 10 -14.14 -6.57 -7.59
CA ASN A 10 -13.38 -5.57 -6.86
C ASN A 10 -11.90 -5.79 -7.16
N ILE A 11 -11.20 -4.71 -7.52
CA ILE A 11 -9.78 -4.75 -7.80
C ILE A 11 -9.02 -4.32 -6.56
N PHE A 12 -8.08 -5.16 -6.13
CA PHE A 12 -7.17 -4.87 -5.03
C PHE A 12 -5.79 -4.68 -5.63
N ASP A 13 -5.14 -3.56 -5.31
CA ASP A 13 -3.83 -3.22 -5.87
C ASP A 13 -2.74 -3.44 -4.84
N ASP A 14 -1.66 -4.08 -5.24
CA ASP A 14 -0.51 -4.38 -4.40
C ASP A 14 0.80 -3.85 -5.00
N THR A 15 0.70 -2.89 -5.91
CA THR A 15 1.87 -2.36 -6.63
C THR A 15 2.89 -1.76 -5.67
N MET A 16 2.44 -0.98 -4.69
CA MET A 16 3.33 -0.30 -3.74
C MET A 16 4.11 -1.28 -2.86
N ARG A 17 3.61 -2.48 -2.65
CA ARG A 17 4.30 -3.51 -1.87
C ARG A 17 4.99 -4.51 -2.80
N GLU A 18 4.22 -5.30 -3.53
CA GLU A 18 4.75 -6.38 -4.37
C GLU A 18 5.54 -5.83 -5.54
N GLY A 19 5.02 -4.80 -6.21
CA GLY A 19 5.68 -4.24 -7.38
C GLY A 19 6.97 -3.50 -7.06
N LEU A 20 7.01 -2.79 -5.93
CA LEU A 20 8.20 -2.03 -5.54
C LEU A 20 9.23 -2.83 -4.76
N GLN A 21 8.88 -4.03 -4.30
CA GLN A 21 9.76 -4.83 -3.45
C GLN A 21 11.07 -5.20 -4.16
N ILE A 22 11.03 -5.37 -5.46
CA ILE A 22 12.21 -5.71 -6.28
C ILE A 22 12.92 -4.48 -6.83
N GLU A 23 12.38 -3.29 -6.58
CA GLU A 23 12.95 -2.05 -7.11
C GLU A 23 14.03 -1.48 -6.19
N SER A 24 14.73 -0.48 -6.67
CA SER A 24 15.80 0.18 -5.91
C SER A 24 15.25 0.80 -4.61
N PRO A 25 15.99 0.68 -3.48
CA PRO A 25 15.63 1.40 -2.27
C PRO A 25 15.79 2.92 -2.39
N ASP A 26 16.42 3.38 -3.46
CA ASP A 26 16.70 4.81 -3.68
C ASP A 26 15.54 5.57 -4.33
N ILE A 27 14.41 4.92 -4.59
CA ILE A 27 13.24 5.62 -5.13
C ILE A 27 12.76 6.65 -4.11
N PRO A 28 12.70 7.94 -4.47
CA PRO A 28 12.28 8.98 -3.53
C PRO A 28 10.84 8.81 -3.06
N VAL A 29 10.56 9.26 -1.84
CA VAL A 29 9.20 9.27 -1.29
C VAL A 29 8.25 10.03 -2.22
N SER A 30 8.68 11.15 -2.79
CA SER A 30 7.84 11.94 -3.71
C SER A 30 7.36 11.13 -4.92
N GLU A 31 8.23 10.29 -5.47
CA GLU A 31 7.85 9.44 -6.60
C GLU A 31 6.88 8.33 -6.17
N LYS A 32 7.09 7.77 -4.99
CA LYS A 32 6.18 6.77 -4.44
C LYS A 32 4.80 7.37 -4.15
N LEU A 33 4.75 8.60 -3.66
CA LEU A 33 3.48 9.30 -3.42
C LEU A 33 2.74 9.57 -4.73
N ARG A 34 3.46 9.94 -5.78
CA ARG A 34 2.85 10.12 -7.11
C ARG A 34 2.28 8.82 -7.64
N LEU A 35 3.01 7.73 -7.47
CA LEU A 35 2.54 6.41 -7.89
C LEU A 35 1.29 6.01 -7.11
N LEU A 36 1.30 6.19 -5.80
CA LEU A 36 0.15 5.85 -4.95
C LEU A 36 -1.09 6.66 -5.34
N ASP A 37 -0.91 7.94 -5.64
CA ASP A 37 -2.00 8.79 -6.09
C ASP A 37 -2.57 8.29 -7.44
N ALA A 38 -1.69 7.94 -8.38
CA ALA A 38 -2.09 7.42 -9.68
C ALA A 38 -2.85 6.09 -9.55
N ILE A 39 -2.42 5.22 -8.65
CA ILE A 39 -3.11 3.97 -8.36
C ILE A 39 -4.54 4.25 -7.89
N GLY A 40 -4.70 5.27 -7.04
CA GLY A 40 -6.01 5.66 -6.54
C GLY A 40 -6.98 6.12 -7.65
N GLU A 41 -6.44 6.61 -8.77
CA GLU A 41 -7.25 7.04 -9.91
C GLU A 41 -7.72 5.86 -10.78
N MET A 42 -7.21 4.65 -10.55
CA MET A 42 -7.50 3.49 -11.40
C MET A 42 -8.76 2.73 -11.01
N GLY A 43 -9.45 3.16 -9.96
CA GLY A 43 -10.70 2.51 -9.54
C GLY A 43 -10.52 1.30 -8.63
N ALA A 44 -9.34 1.07 -8.10
CA ALA A 44 -9.13 0.00 -7.13
C ALA A 44 -9.95 0.27 -5.86
N LYS A 45 -10.49 -0.78 -5.25
CA LYS A 45 -11.27 -0.68 -4.01
C LYS A 45 -10.39 -0.83 -2.76
N ARG A 46 -9.26 -1.50 -2.89
CA ARG A 46 -8.29 -1.67 -1.82
C ARG A 46 -6.90 -1.49 -2.38
N VAL A 47 -6.08 -0.73 -1.68
CA VAL A 47 -4.71 -0.44 -2.09
C VAL A 47 -3.78 -0.72 -0.92
N THR A 48 -2.77 -1.56 -1.14
CA THR A 48 -1.72 -1.78 -0.16
C THR A 48 -0.65 -0.72 -0.35
N VAL A 49 -0.40 0.08 0.70
CA VAL A 49 0.54 1.20 0.60
C VAL A 49 2.01 0.79 0.75
N GLY A 50 2.25 -0.39 1.28
CA GLY A 50 3.60 -0.92 1.48
C GLY A 50 3.63 -1.93 2.60
N SER A 51 4.82 -2.11 3.18
CA SER A 51 5.07 -3.11 4.20
C SER A 51 5.83 -2.50 5.37
N PHE A 52 5.43 -2.86 6.58
CA PHE A 52 6.14 -2.51 7.83
C PHE A 52 7.10 -3.63 8.26
N ALA A 53 7.68 -4.34 7.29
CA ALA A 53 8.75 -5.28 7.57
C ALA A 53 10.03 -4.56 8.00
N HIS A 54 10.94 -5.31 8.65
CA HIS A 54 12.22 -4.72 9.05
C HIS A 54 13.00 -4.27 7.80
N PRO A 55 13.56 -3.03 7.79
CA PRO A 55 14.24 -2.49 6.61
C PRO A 55 15.39 -3.35 6.08
N LYS A 56 16.00 -4.15 6.94
CA LYS A 56 17.06 -5.08 6.54
C LYS A 56 16.57 -6.09 5.51
N TRP A 57 15.30 -6.52 5.63
CA TRP A 57 14.73 -7.53 4.73
C TRP A 57 14.05 -6.93 3.51
N THR A 58 13.53 -5.71 3.65
CA THR A 58 12.84 -5.00 2.57
C THR A 58 13.32 -3.56 2.50
N PRO A 59 14.56 -3.32 2.02
CA PRO A 59 15.11 -1.94 1.98
C PRO A 59 14.26 -0.97 1.15
N SER A 60 13.59 -1.46 0.11
CA SER A 60 12.72 -0.63 -0.71
C SER A 60 11.48 -0.14 0.03
N MET A 61 11.17 -0.73 1.20
CA MET A 61 10.04 -0.34 2.05
C MET A 61 10.48 0.45 3.28
N ALA A 62 11.76 0.78 3.40
CA ALA A 62 12.30 1.43 4.61
C ALA A 62 11.64 2.77 4.92
N ASN A 63 11.11 3.47 3.92
CA ASN A 63 10.48 4.78 4.06
C ASN A 63 8.95 4.71 4.16
N ILE A 64 8.40 3.55 4.56
CA ILE A 64 6.94 3.38 4.64
C ILE A 64 6.28 4.40 5.58
N ASP A 65 6.91 4.73 6.69
CA ASP A 65 6.34 5.71 7.63
C ASP A 65 6.14 7.07 6.97
N GLU A 66 7.12 7.53 6.20
CA GLU A 66 7.02 8.82 5.50
C GLU A 66 5.89 8.80 4.46
N ILE A 67 5.70 7.68 3.79
CA ILE A 67 4.64 7.53 2.80
C ILE A 67 3.29 7.57 3.47
N VAL A 68 3.11 6.82 4.55
CA VAL A 68 1.81 6.76 5.24
C VAL A 68 1.47 8.11 5.88
N GLU A 69 2.46 8.83 6.39
CA GLU A 69 2.23 10.17 6.93
C GLU A 69 1.79 11.16 5.87
N ALA A 70 2.36 11.08 4.67
CA ALA A 70 2.20 12.10 3.65
C ALA A 70 1.10 11.83 2.63
N PHE A 71 0.73 10.55 2.39
CA PHE A 71 -0.26 10.28 1.34
C PHE A 71 -1.65 10.76 1.71
N GLU A 72 -2.42 11.11 0.69
CA GLU A 72 -3.78 11.59 0.85
C GLU A 72 -4.77 10.49 0.46
N PRO A 73 -5.48 9.88 1.44
CA PRO A 73 -6.46 8.85 1.13
C PRO A 73 -7.58 9.38 0.23
N LYS A 74 -7.91 8.62 -0.81
CA LYS A 74 -9.03 8.96 -1.68
C LYS A 74 -10.31 8.32 -1.14
N PRO A 75 -11.46 8.99 -1.26
CA PRO A 75 -12.73 8.42 -0.78
C PRO A 75 -13.08 7.13 -1.55
N GLY A 76 -13.67 6.18 -0.84
CA GLY A 76 -14.11 4.92 -1.43
C GLY A 76 -13.01 3.87 -1.56
N ILE A 77 -11.78 4.16 -1.13
CA ILE A 77 -10.67 3.21 -1.16
C ILE A 77 -10.28 2.84 0.27
N THR A 78 -10.10 1.55 0.51
CA THR A 78 -9.53 1.05 1.76
C THR A 78 -8.03 0.89 1.56
N TYR A 79 -7.24 1.59 2.38
CA TYR A 79 -5.78 1.50 2.33
C TYR A 79 -5.30 0.54 3.42
N THR A 80 -4.38 -0.34 3.06
CA THR A 80 -3.84 -1.36 3.96
C THR A 80 -2.32 -1.38 3.87
N ALA A 81 -1.68 -2.06 4.83
CA ALA A 81 -0.25 -2.31 4.80
C ALA A 81 0.02 -3.72 5.30
N ALA A 82 1.10 -4.34 4.79
CA ALA A 82 1.50 -5.66 5.26
C ALA A 82 2.29 -5.53 6.55
N VAL A 83 2.03 -6.43 7.50
CA VAL A 83 2.79 -6.55 8.75
C VAL A 83 3.13 -8.03 8.96
N PHE A 84 4.28 -8.30 9.57
CA PHE A 84 4.76 -9.68 9.73
C PHE A 84 5.07 -10.04 11.17
N ASN A 85 5.01 -9.07 12.08
CA ASN A 85 5.26 -9.29 13.51
C ASN A 85 4.59 -8.19 14.32
N LYS A 86 4.65 -8.33 15.66
CA LYS A 86 4.03 -7.36 16.56
C LYS A 86 4.61 -5.95 16.41
N ARG A 87 5.93 -5.86 16.21
CA ARG A 87 6.59 -4.55 16.06
C ARG A 87 6.07 -3.83 14.81
N GLY A 88 5.94 -4.54 13.71
CA GLY A 88 5.36 -3.98 12.49
C GLY A 88 3.89 -3.58 12.67
N TYR A 89 3.13 -4.42 13.35
CA TYR A 89 1.75 -4.13 13.67
C TYR A 89 1.63 -2.84 14.50
N ASP A 90 2.43 -2.70 15.55
CA ASP A 90 2.40 -1.52 16.41
C ASP A 90 2.73 -0.24 15.62
N ARG A 91 3.69 -0.32 14.69
CA ARG A 91 4.03 0.80 13.82
C ARG A 91 2.86 1.18 12.93
N ALA A 92 2.22 0.20 12.31
CA ALA A 92 1.09 0.43 11.41
C ALA A 92 -0.12 0.96 12.17
N ASP A 93 -0.39 0.42 13.36
CA ASP A 93 -1.53 0.78 14.18
C ASP A 93 -1.50 2.26 14.58
N ALA A 94 -0.31 2.85 14.68
CA ALA A 94 -0.15 4.27 14.99
C ALA A 94 -0.80 5.19 13.93
N TYR A 95 -1.03 4.68 12.72
CA TYR A 95 -1.62 5.43 11.62
C TYR A 95 -3.11 5.16 11.40
N TYR A 96 -3.70 4.28 12.21
CA TYR A 96 -5.14 4.02 12.12
C TYR A 96 -5.92 5.30 12.40
N PRO A 97 -6.98 5.61 11.65
CA PRO A 97 -7.67 4.80 10.65
C PRO A 97 -7.24 5.07 9.19
N LYS A 98 -6.10 5.69 8.96
CA LYS A 98 -5.63 6.01 7.62
C LYS A 98 -5.30 4.74 6.82
N ILE A 99 -4.80 3.73 7.52
CA ILE A 99 -4.55 2.41 6.97
C ILE A 99 -5.16 1.34 7.84
#